data_92696f0525174775376f22869abdb9cb
#
_entry.id   92696f0525174775376f22869abdb9cb
#
_cell.length_a   1.000
_cell.length_b   1.000
_cell.length_c   1.000
_cell.angle_alpha   90.00
_cell.angle_beta   90.00
_cell.angle_gamma   90.00
#
_symmetry.space_group_name_H-M   'P 1'
#
loop_
_entity.id
_entity.type
_entity.pdbx_description
1 polymer ?
#
loop_
_entity_poly.entity_id
_entity_poly.type
_entity_poly.pdbx_seq_one_letter_code
_entity_poly.pdbx_strand_id
1 'polypeptide(L)'
;MRAHDIGALALLAVLAVAGCREGQAVELPPLPGSAVSLDSLGQGVVDGFVRGDTARLRGYVLSLDEYRDVWPRLQIDTTAGFGFDWSWRDNRLRGERAFRRYLAGFHEMSLTAVETRCTGDPHRFEGVTVLPGCTITVRDSSGATEEMRLFKSVVVIGGGHKIFRYDD
;
A
#
# COMPACT_ATOMS: atom_id res chain seq x y z
N MET A 1 83.22 15.35 14.63
CA MET A 1 82.86 16.61 13.98
C MET A 1 81.62 16.40 13.10
N ARG A 2 80.59 17.18 13.36
CA ARG A 2 79.33 17.43 12.61
C ARG A 2 78.37 16.24 12.31
N ALA A 3 77.36 16.22 13.13
CA ALA A 3 76.07 15.55 12.91
C ALA A 3 75.33 16.17 11.72
N HIS A 4 74.64 15.34 10.98
CA HIS A 4 73.55 15.77 10.08
C HIS A 4 72.23 15.08 10.49
N ASP A 5 71.34 15.89 11.07
CA ASP A 5 69.94 15.55 11.31
C ASP A 5 69.23 15.42 9.97
N ILE A 6 68.60 14.27 9.75
CA ILE A 6 67.59 14.07 8.67
C ILE A 6 66.26 14.00 9.33
N GLY A 7 65.57 15.11 9.26
CA GLY A 7 64.15 15.21 9.71
C GLY A 7 63.19 14.36 8.84
N ALA A 8 62.53 13.41 9.45
CA ALA A 8 61.47 12.63 8.83
C ALA A 8 60.20 13.45 8.79
N LEU A 9 59.78 13.88 7.59
CA LEU A 9 58.48 14.47 7.34
C LEU A 9 57.44 13.33 7.27
N ALA A 10 56.67 13.19 8.34
CA ALA A 10 55.49 12.30 8.34
C ALA A 10 54.34 12.98 7.59
N LEU A 11 54.04 12.53 6.38
CA LEU A 11 52.90 12.95 5.59
C LEU A 11 51.65 12.19 6.10
N LEU A 12 50.82 12.85 6.91
CA LEU A 12 49.50 12.34 7.32
C LEU A 12 48.53 12.48 6.13
N ALA A 13 48.32 11.40 5.39
CA ALA A 13 47.26 11.30 4.40
C ALA A 13 45.91 11.12 5.13
N VAL A 14 45.14 12.19 5.27
CA VAL A 14 43.73 12.13 5.73
C VAL A 14 42.90 11.60 4.56
N LEU A 15 42.56 10.31 4.59
CA LEU A 15 41.56 9.70 3.72
C LEU A 15 40.19 10.21 4.13
N ALA A 16 39.70 11.24 3.41
CA ALA A 16 38.31 11.65 3.49
C ALA A 16 37.45 10.53 2.86
N VAL A 17 36.90 9.66 3.71
CA VAL A 17 35.86 8.72 3.31
C VAL A 17 34.60 9.54 3.03
N ALA A 18 34.43 9.93 1.76
CA ALA A 18 33.15 10.43 1.27
C ALA A 18 32.15 9.25 1.30
N GLY A 19 31.55 9.02 2.46
CA GLY A 19 30.43 8.08 2.59
C GLY A 19 29.31 8.58 1.70
N CYS A 20 29.02 7.86 0.61
CA CYS A 20 27.77 7.97 -0.09
C CYS A 20 26.66 7.74 0.96
N ARG A 21 26.00 8.80 1.38
CA ARG A 21 24.72 8.69 2.07
C ARG A 21 23.76 8.14 1.03
N GLU A 22 23.62 6.81 0.96
CA GLU A 22 22.41 6.20 0.43
C GLU A 22 21.25 6.88 1.14
N GLY A 23 20.38 7.54 0.34
CA GLY A 23 19.24 8.25 0.89
C GLY A 23 18.48 7.30 1.80
N GLN A 24 18.44 7.59 3.09
CA GLN A 24 17.66 6.81 4.04
C GLN A 24 16.23 6.81 3.52
N ALA A 25 15.75 5.63 3.11
CA ALA A 25 14.35 5.47 2.72
C ALA A 25 13.50 5.99 3.88
N VAL A 26 12.62 6.95 3.58
CA VAL A 26 11.70 7.51 4.59
C VAL A 26 10.76 6.39 5.00
N GLU A 27 11.01 5.81 6.17
CA GLU A 27 10.14 4.78 6.73
C GLU A 27 8.94 5.49 7.36
N LEU A 28 7.79 5.36 6.72
CA LEU A 28 6.52 5.89 7.22
C LEU A 28 5.89 4.87 8.18
N PRO A 29 5.20 5.32 9.25
CA PRO A 29 4.43 4.42 10.07
C PRO A 29 3.23 3.84 9.27
N PRO A 30 2.74 2.64 9.65
CA PRO A 30 1.54 2.09 9.04
C PRO A 30 0.34 3.00 9.29
N LEU A 31 -0.56 3.09 8.30
CA LEU A 31 -1.78 3.90 8.43
C LEU A 31 -2.75 3.27 9.45
N PRO A 32 -3.53 4.09 10.19
CA PRO A 32 -4.52 3.59 11.12
C PRO A 32 -5.50 2.60 10.47
N GLY A 33 -5.79 1.48 11.13
CA GLY A 33 -6.71 0.46 10.62
C GLY A 33 -6.20 -0.33 9.41
N SER A 34 -4.92 -0.20 9.02
CA SER A 34 -4.32 -1.05 8.00
C SER A 34 -4.20 -2.50 8.46
N ALA A 35 -4.31 -3.43 7.52
CA ALA A 35 -4.03 -4.85 7.77
C ALA A 35 -2.53 -5.11 7.74
N VAL A 36 -2.06 -6.08 8.52
CA VAL A 36 -0.63 -6.42 8.64
C VAL A 36 -0.09 -7.23 7.46
N SER A 37 -0.98 -7.79 6.62
CA SER A 37 -0.62 -8.54 5.42
C SER A 37 -1.75 -8.49 4.38
N LEU A 38 -1.46 -8.89 3.13
CA LEU A 38 -2.47 -9.05 2.09
C LEU A 38 -3.55 -10.06 2.50
N ASP A 39 -3.17 -11.19 3.06
CA ASP A 39 -4.12 -12.22 3.47
C ASP A 39 -5.03 -11.73 4.61
N SER A 40 -4.48 -11.04 5.59
CA SER A 40 -5.29 -10.46 6.67
C SER A 40 -6.23 -9.36 6.16
N LEU A 41 -5.83 -8.61 5.13
CA LEU A 41 -6.70 -7.66 4.44
C LEU A 41 -7.85 -8.38 3.74
N GLY A 42 -7.55 -9.41 2.93
CA GLY A 42 -8.56 -10.19 2.21
C GLY A 42 -9.54 -10.88 3.15
N GLN A 43 -9.06 -11.53 4.21
CA GLN A 43 -9.89 -12.12 5.25
C GLN A 43 -10.81 -11.09 5.91
N GLY A 44 -10.23 -9.94 6.31
CA GLY A 44 -11.00 -8.87 6.93
C GLY A 44 -12.07 -8.28 6.01
N VAL A 45 -11.81 -8.19 4.69
CA VAL A 45 -12.75 -7.69 3.69
C VAL A 45 -13.89 -8.68 3.47
N VAL A 46 -13.59 -9.96 3.24
CA VAL A 46 -14.62 -10.99 3.05
C VAL A 46 -15.51 -11.12 4.30
N ASP A 47 -14.90 -11.24 5.48
CA ASP A 47 -15.61 -11.27 6.76
C ASP A 47 -16.52 -10.05 6.97
N GLY A 48 -16.00 -8.86 6.63
CA GLY A 48 -16.73 -7.62 6.75
C GLY A 48 -17.98 -7.58 5.86
N PHE A 49 -17.88 -8.02 4.60
CA PHE A 49 -19.04 -8.09 3.70
C PHE A 49 -20.04 -9.14 4.13
N VAL A 50 -19.57 -10.33 4.52
CA VAL A 50 -20.45 -11.41 5.01
C VAL A 50 -21.25 -10.99 6.25
N ARG A 51 -20.61 -10.28 7.18
CA ARG A 51 -21.26 -9.82 8.42
C ARG A 51 -21.96 -8.47 8.30
N GLY A 52 -21.82 -7.78 7.18
CA GLY A 52 -22.34 -6.42 7.03
C GLY A 52 -21.60 -5.37 7.89
N ASP A 53 -20.36 -5.65 8.30
CA ASP A 53 -19.55 -4.72 9.13
C ASP A 53 -18.99 -3.58 8.28
N THR A 54 -19.84 -2.61 8.02
CA THR A 54 -19.50 -1.46 7.18
C THR A 54 -18.41 -0.55 7.78
N ALA A 55 -18.33 -0.49 9.11
CA ALA A 55 -17.31 0.33 9.79
C ALA A 55 -15.91 -0.25 9.56
N ARG A 56 -15.75 -1.56 9.75
CA ARG A 56 -14.50 -2.27 9.49
C ARG A 56 -14.09 -2.18 8.02
N LEU A 57 -15.03 -2.42 7.10
CA LEU A 57 -14.79 -2.34 5.66
C LEU A 57 -14.32 -0.95 5.21
N ARG A 58 -14.91 0.12 5.76
CA ARG A 58 -14.47 1.49 5.50
C ARG A 58 -13.09 1.78 6.10
N GLY A 59 -12.75 1.16 7.22
CA GLY A 59 -11.44 1.27 7.84
C GLY A 59 -10.30 0.73 6.96
N TYR A 60 -10.56 -0.23 6.09
CA TYR A 60 -9.58 -0.77 5.15
C TYR A 60 -9.37 0.09 3.90
N VAL A 61 -10.25 1.04 3.60
CA VAL A 61 -10.10 1.95 2.46
C VAL A 61 -9.40 3.23 2.91
N LEU A 62 -8.56 3.81 2.05
CA LEU A 62 -7.95 5.12 2.33
C LEU A 62 -9.03 6.16 2.61
N SER A 63 -8.93 6.84 3.74
CA SER A 63 -9.72 8.03 4.05
C SER A 63 -9.26 9.23 3.20
N LEU A 64 -10.02 10.31 3.20
CA LEU A 64 -9.65 11.54 2.48
C LEU A 64 -8.30 12.09 2.98
N ASP A 65 -8.08 12.09 4.29
CA ASP A 65 -6.86 12.65 4.87
C ASP A 65 -5.65 11.76 4.54
N GLU A 66 -5.79 10.43 4.68
CA GLU A 66 -4.75 9.48 4.27
C GLU A 66 -4.45 9.60 2.76
N TYR A 67 -5.50 9.73 1.92
CA TYR A 67 -5.32 9.92 0.48
C TYR A 67 -4.59 11.23 0.16
N ARG A 68 -4.90 12.32 0.90
CA ARG A 68 -4.22 13.60 0.76
C ARG A 68 -2.72 13.51 1.10
N ASP A 69 -2.37 12.73 2.13
CA ASP A 69 -0.99 12.51 2.55
C ASP A 69 -0.21 11.62 1.58
N VAL A 70 -0.89 10.66 0.96
CA VAL A 70 -0.31 9.71 -0.02
C VAL A 70 -0.16 10.33 -1.41
N TRP A 71 -1.12 11.17 -1.83
CA TRP A 71 -1.20 11.72 -3.18
C TRP A 71 0.09 12.37 -3.71
N PRO A 72 0.77 13.26 -2.97
CA PRO A 72 1.99 13.91 -3.46
C PRO A 72 3.12 12.90 -3.74
N ARG A 73 3.09 11.74 -3.07
CA ARG A 73 4.11 10.69 -3.21
C ARG A 73 3.89 9.82 -4.45
N LEU A 74 2.66 9.71 -4.94
CA LEU A 74 2.31 8.87 -6.08
C LEU A 74 2.86 9.39 -7.42
N GLN A 75 3.45 10.58 -7.46
CA GLN A 75 4.06 11.19 -8.65
C GLN A 75 3.14 11.12 -9.89
N ILE A 76 1.84 11.28 -9.68
CA ILE A 76 0.84 11.21 -10.74
C ILE A 76 1.03 12.43 -11.65
N ASP A 77 1.16 12.18 -12.96
CA ASP A 77 1.18 13.23 -13.95
C ASP A 77 -0.17 13.96 -13.99
N THR A 78 -0.17 15.20 -13.51
CA THR A 78 -1.36 16.04 -13.46
C THR A 78 -1.53 16.90 -14.71
N THR A 79 -0.63 16.82 -15.69
CA THR A 79 -0.68 17.63 -16.92
C THR A 79 -1.91 17.32 -17.77
N ALA A 80 -2.47 16.11 -17.64
CA ALA A 80 -3.71 15.69 -18.28
C ALA A 80 -4.99 16.25 -17.62
N GLY A 81 -4.87 17.13 -16.63
CA GLY A 81 -6.01 17.73 -15.93
C GLY A 81 -6.63 16.87 -14.82
N PHE A 82 -6.03 15.72 -14.50
CA PHE A 82 -6.51 14.83 -13.43
C PHE A 82 -5.84 15.17 -12.10
N GLY A 83 -6.23 16.30 -11.51
CA GLY A 83 -5.73 16.71 -10.18
C GLY A 83 -6.30 15.87 -9.04
N PHE A 84 -5.83 16.19 -7.82
CA PHE A 84 -6.24 15.51 -6.57
C PHE A 84 -7.76 15.40 -6.41
N ASP A 85 -8.49 16.52 -6.54
CA ASP A 85 -9.93 16.56 -6.30
C ASP A 85 -10.72 15.66 -7.27
N TRP A 86 -10.31 15.66 -8.54
CA TRP A 86 -10.91 14.79 -9.55
C TRP A 86 -10.65 13.31 -9.22
N SER A 87 -9.39 12.95 -8.97
CA SER A 87 -8.99 11.59 -8.64
C SER A 87 -9.67 11.08 -7.37
N TRP A 88 -9.73 11.89 -6.32
CA TRP A 88 -10.43 11.56 -5.10
C TRP A 88 -11.92 11.29 -5.36
N ARG A 89 -12.58 12.21 -6.08
CA ARG A 89 -14.01 12.09 -6.41
C ARG A 89 -14.31 10.84 -7.23
N ASP A 90 -13.51 10.57 -8.28
CA ASP A 90 -13.70 9.38 -9.12
C ASP A 90 -13.50 8.09 -8.31
N ASN A 91 -12.42 7.99 -7.54
CA ASN A 91 -12.15 6.84 -6.69
C ASN A 91 -13.26 6.60 -5.67
N ARG A 92 -13.74 7.65 -5.01
CA ARG A 92 -14.83 7.57 -4.03
C ARG A 92 -16.14 7.13 -4.67
N LEU A 93 -16.54 7.71 -5.80
CA LEU A 93 -17.80 7.36 -6.46
C LEU A 93 -17.82 5.91 -6.94
N ARG A 94 -16.74 5.47 -7.58
CA ARG A 94 -16.63 4.07 -8.04
C ARG A 94 -16.55 3.11 -6.87
N GLY A 95 -15.68 3.39 -5.90
CA GLY A 95 -15.55 2.57 -4.72
C GLY A 95 -16.83 2.43 -3.92
N GLU A 96 -17.64 3.50 -3.79
CA GLU A 96 -18.93 3.46 -3.09
C GLU A 96 -20.00 2.63 -3.84
N ARG A 97 -20.01 2.68 -5.18
CA ARG A 97 -20.90 1.80 -5.99
C ARG A 97 -20.53 0.33 -5.81
N ALA A 98 -19.26 0.00 -5.94
CA ALA A 98 -18.74 -1.34 -5.73
C ALA A 98 -19.03 -1.84 -4.32
N PHE A 99 -18.76 -1.01 -3.32
CA PHE A 99 -19.03 -1.32 -1.91
C PHE A 99 -20.50 -1.72 -1.67
N ARG A 100 -21.45 -0.93 -2.17
CA ARG A 100 -22.88 -1.23 -2.00
C ARG A 100 -23.28 -2.52 -2.73
N ARG A 101 -22.74 -2.76 -3.93
CA ARG A 101 -22.98 -3.98 -4.69
C ARG A 101 -22.50 -5.21 -3.93
N TYR A 102 -21.28 -5.17 -3.40
CA TYR A 102 -20.71 -6.29 -2.65
C TYR A 102 -21.41 -6.50 -1.31
N LEU A 103 -21.76 -5.41 -0.60
CA LEU A 103 -22.50 -5.51 0.65
C LEU A 103 -23.85 -6.19 0.44
N ALA A 104 -24.59 -5.84 -0.62
CA ALA A 104 -25.86 -6.49 -0.95
C ALA A 104 -25.70 -7.93 -1.44
N GLY A 105 -24.58 -8.23 -2.14
CA GLY A 105 -24.35 -9.56 -2.73
C GLY A 105 -23.79 -10.59 -1.77
N PHE A 106 -23.01 -10.18 -0.77
CA PHE A 106 -22.30 -11.10 0.13
C PHE A 106 -22.89 -11.21 1.53
N HIS A 107 -23.81 -10.31 1.88
CA HIS A 107 -24.45 -10.33 3.20
C HIS A 107 -25.13 -11.69 3.45
N GLU A 108 -24.80 -12.30 4.57
CA GLU A 108 -25.28 -13.64 4.98
C GLU A 108 -24.77 -14.84 4.13
N MET A 109 -23.87 -14.61 3.17
CA MET A 109 -23.22 -15.74 2.47
C MET A 109 -22.20 -16.43 3.40
N SER A 110 -22.01 -17.74 3.23
CA SER A 110 -20.98 -18.50 3.94
C SER A 110 -19.68 -18.52 3.10
N LEU A 111 -18.96 -17.41 3.09
CA LEU A 111 -17.68 -17.26 2.37
C LEU A 111 -16.51 -17.11 3.34
N THR A 112 -15.38 -17.68 2.97
CA THR A 112 -14.11 -17.52 3.70
C THR A 112 -13.01 -17.18 2.70
N ALA A 113 -12.19 -16.17 3.00
CA ALA A 113 -11.01 -15.88 2.20
C ALA A 113 -9.94 -16.95 2.47
N VAL A 114 -9.35 -17.47 1.38
CA VAL A 114 -8.28 -18.49 1.40
C VAL A 114 -6.92 -17.86 1.17
N GLU A 115 -6.83 -17.00 0.16
CA GLU A 115 -5.59 -16.35 -0.28
C GLU A 115 -5.91 -14.99 -0.89
N THR A 116 -5.02 -14.05 -0.72
CA THR A 116 -5.06 -12.76 -1.42
C THR A 116 -3.76 -12.52 -2.15
N ARG A 117 -3.83 -12.27 -3.44
CA ARG A 117 -2.64 -12.01 -4.26
C ARG A 117 -2.84 -10.81 -5.16
N CYS A 118 -1.73 -10.12 -5.44
CA CYS A 118 -1.68 -9.05 -6.43
C CYS A 118 -0.65 -9.46 -7.49
N THR A 119 -1.05 -9.52 -8.75
CA THR A 119 -0.24 -10.07 -9.85
C THR A 119 0.37 -9.00 -10.76
N GLY A 120 -0.06 -7.75 -10.62
CA GLY A 120 0.53 -6.63 -11.38
C GLY A 120 1.88 -6.20 -10.81
N ASP A 121 2.69 -5.55 -11.64
CA ASP A 121 3.99 -5.02 -11.22
C ASP A 121 3.82 -3.96 -10.13
N PRO A 122 4.51 -4.09 -8.98
CA PRO A 122 4.41 -3.11 -7.91
C PRO A 122 4.95 -1.74 -8.33
N HIS A 123 4.17 -0.70 -8.16
CA HIS A 123 4.63 0.68 -8.31
C HIS A 123 5.19 1.17 -6.98
N ARG A 124 6.49 1.48 -6.96
CA ARG A 124 7.21 1.91 -5.75
C ARG A 124 7.48 3.40 -5.82
N PHE A 125 7.08 4.10 -4.77
CA PHE A 125 7.29 5.53 -4.54
C PHE A 125 7.98 5.73 -3.20
N GLU A 126 8.33 6.95 -2.86
CA GLU A 126 8.95 7.27 -1.58
C GLU A 126 8.03 6.92 -0.40
N GLY A 127 8.36 5.81 0.30
CA GLY A 127 7.62 5.31 1.47
C GLY A 127 6.25 4.69 1.16
N VAL A 128 5.86 4.57 -0.13
CA VAL A 128 4.58 4.02 -0.57
C VAL A 128 4.79 2.98 -1.65
N THR A 129 4.11 1.84 -1.55
CA THR A 129 4.04 0.85 -2.64
C THR A 129 2.59 0.63 -3.02
N VAL A 130 2.27 0.68 -4.31
CA VAL A 130 0.95 0.33 -4.84
C VAL A 130 1.03 -1.02 -5.53
N LEU A 131 0.22 -1.97 -5.09
CA LEU A 131 0.11 -3.33 -5.63
C LEU A 131 -1.15 -3.40 -6.49
N PRO A 132 -1.05 -3.44 -7.83
CA PRO A 132 -2.21 -3.55 -8.71
C PRO A 132 -2.60 -5.01 -8.99
N GLY A 133 -3.79 -5.20 -9.57
CA GLY A 133 -4.25 -6.52 -10.04
C GLY A 133 -4.50 -7.50 -8.90
N CYS A 134 -5.13 -7.04 -7.81
CA CYS A 134 -5.38 -7.87 -6.65
C CYS A 134 -6.66 -8.71 -6.79
N THR A 135 -6.57 -9.97 -6.41
CA THR A 135 -7.68 -10.94 -6.34
C THR A 135 -7.69 -11.63 -4.97
N ILE A 136 -8.87 -12.04 -4.55
CA ILE A 136 -9.07 -12.87 -3.36
C ILE A 136 -9.65 -14.22 -3.83
N THR A 137 -9.01 -15.30 -3.45
CA THR A 137 -9.62 -16.63 -3.55
C THR A 137 -10.53 -16.84 -2.35
N VAL A 138 -11.80 -17.05 -2.60
CA VAL A 138 -12.79 -17.36 -1.56
C VAL A 138 -13.22 -18.81 -1.65
N ARG A 139 -13.68 -19.35 -0.52
CA ARG A 139 -14.26 -20.69 -0.42
C ARG A 139 -15.67 -20.58 0.16
N ASP A 140 -16.61 -21.27 -0.43
CA ASP A 140 -17.99 -21.38 0.06
C ASP A 140 -18.17 -22.55 1.04
N SER A 141 -19.41 -22.73 1.55
CA SER A 141 -19.78 -23.80 2.46
C SER A 141 -19.72 -25.21 1.83
N SER A 142 -19.73 -25.33 0.51
CA SER A 142 -19.55 -26.60 -0.20
C SER A 142 -18.07 -27.01 -0.34
N GLY A 143 -17.15 -26.08 -0.06
CA GLY A 143 -15.72 -26.24 -0.28
C GLY A 143 -15.27 -25.79 -1.66
N ALA A 144 -16.16 -25.32 -2.54
CA ALA A 144 -15.81 -24.76 -3.83
C ALA A 144 -15.07 -23.43 -3.67
N THR A 145 -14.09 -23.19 -4.53
CA THR A 145 -13.29 -21.96 -4.50
C THR A 145 -13.48 -21.14 -5.76
N GLU A 146 -13.51 -19.82 -5.60
CA GLU A 146 -13.62 -18.85 -6.68
C GLU A 146 -12.65 -17.69 -6.47
N GLU A 147 -12.09 -17.14 -7.56
CA GLU A 147 -11.31 -15.91 -7.52
C GLU A 147 -12.23 -14.71 -7.74
N MET A 148 -12.14 -13.75 -6.82
CA MET A 148 -12.92 -12.52 -6.85
C MET A 148 -12.03 -11.30 -6.87
N ARG A 149 -12.39 -10.30 -7.66
CA ARG A 149 -11.76 -8.99 -7.66
C ARG A 149 -12.63 -8.02 -6.88
N LEU A 150 -12.43 -7.94 -5.57
CA LEU A 150 -13.19 -7.02 -4.70
C LEU A 150 -12.56 -5.63 -4.62
N PHE A 151 -11.26 -5.51 -4.87
CA PHE A 151 -10.53 -4.24 -4.90
C PHE A 151 -9.49 -4.25 -6.02
N LYS A 152 -9.24 -3.07 -6.58
CA LYS A 152 -8.39 -2.91 -7.76
C LYS A 152 -6.92 -2.94 -7.41
N SER A 153 -6.55 -2.29 -6.32
CA SER A 153 -5.17 -2.16 -5.87
C SER A 153 -5.09 -1.98 -4.35
N VAL A 154 -3.95 -2.36 -3.82
CA VAL A 154 -3.60 -2.20 -2.41
C VAL A 154 -2.45 -1.21 -2.30
N VAL A 155 -2.54 -0.33 -1.31
CA VAL A 155 -1.46 0.60 -0.92
C VAL A 155 -0.77 0.03 0.30
N VAL A 156 0.55 -0.04 0.27
CA VAL A 156 1.39 -0.49 1.39
C VAL A 156 2.21 0.69 1.90
N ILE A 157 2.06 1.01 3.18
CA ILE A 157 2.79 2.08 3.86
C ILE A 157 3.20 1.57 5.24
N GLY A 158 4.49 1.66 5.57
CA GLY A 158 5.02 1.19 6.86
C GLY A 158 4.69 -0.29 7.16
N GLY A 159 4.61 -1.13 6.13
CA GLY A 159 4.19 -2.52 6.25
C GLY A 159 2.67 -2.73 6.40
N GLY A 160 1.88 -1.68 6.56
CA GLY A 160 0.43 -1.75 6.62
C GLY A 160 -0.22 -1.75 5.23
N HIS A 161 -1.28 -2.53 5.05
CA HIS A 161 -2.00 -2.73 3.78
C HIS A 161 -3.37 -2.10 3.84
N LYS A 162 -3.68 -1.21 2.88
CA LYS A 162 -5.02 -0.60 2.71
C LYS A 162 -5.49 -0.70 1.26
N ILE A 163 -6.78 -0.70 1.07
CA ILE A 163 -7.42 -0.67 -0.24
C ILE A 163 -7.39 0.76 -0.78
N PHE A 164 -6.94 0.91 -2.01
CA PHE A 164 -7.03 2.21 -2.70
C PHE A 164 -8.51 2.53 -3.00
N ARG A 165 -9.23 1.57 -3.58
CA ARG A 165 -10.69 1.59 -3.75
C ARG A 165 -11.22 0.18 -4.03
N TYR A 166 -12.50 -0.05 -3.75
CA TYR A 166 -13.19 -1.25 -4.21
C TYR A 166 -13.33 -1.24 -5.74
N ASP A 167 -13.34 -2.43 -6.36
CA ASP A 167 -13.40 -2.57 -7.82
C ASP A 167 -14.87 -2.47 -8.31
N ASP A 168 -15.09 -1.65 -9.36
CA ASP A 168 -16.41 -1.34 -9.91
C ASP A 168 -16.63 -2.08 -11.24
#